data_1e7e48ba956593a1f810a6a2edcb2d8c
#
_entry.id   1e7e48ba956593a1f810a6a2edcb2d8c
#
_cell.length_a   1.000
_cell.length_b   1.000
_cell.length_c   1.000
_cell.angle_alpha   90.00
_cell.angle_beta   90.00
_cell.angle_gamma   90.00
#
_symmetry.space_group_name_H-M   'P 1'
#
loop_
_entity.id
_entity.type
_entity.pdbx_description
1 polymer ?
#
loop_
_entity_poly.entity_id
_entity_poly.type
_entity_poly.pdbx_seq_one_letter_code
_entity_poly.pdbx_strand_id
1 'polypeptide(L)'
;MIVPIWRSDLTFSWFASGHSFAAVLLCKIMGKRSVVVAGGYDVAYEPEIDYGQYTLPKHKRMYADIVLRNADIILSVSEFTRSEVLARVRPKRIQLLYPGIDTDKFRPLGEKEDLVMTVASSSGRVIRLKGLNSFIGAAALLPGVRFLVVGLSEADREELQSRAAENVLLSGYETQEELLAHYQKAKVYCQLSYRESFGMALVEAMACGCVPVVTERGALPEVVGDSGYYVPYGNIRAAAEAIEKALSSKRGLKARERVEEKFSLKKREQELRSLLEGLSR
;
A
#
# COMPACT_ATOMS: atom_id res chain seq x y z
N MET A 1 -13.06 -0.60 -26.10
CA MET A 1 -11.62 -0.33 -25.90
C MET A 1 -10.92 0.25 -27.14
N ILE A 2 -11.16 -0.24 -28.35
CA ILE A 2 -10.47 0.23 -29.58
C ILE A 2 -10.73 1.70 -29.86
N VAL A 3 -11.98 2.15 -29.87
CA VAL A 3 -12.37 3.54 -30.21
C VAL A 3 -11.74 4.58 -29.28
N PRO A 4 -11.75 4.42 -27.94
CA PRO A 4 -11.06 5.35 -27.06
C PRO A 4 -9.55 5.43 -27.32
N ILE A 5 -8.88 4.32 -27.59
CA ILE A 5 -7.44 4.30 -27.88
C ILE A 5 -7.13 5.00 -29.20
N TRP A 6 -7.95 4.82 -30.22
CA TRP A 6 -7.76 5.49 -31.51
C TRP A 6 -7.78 7.00 -31.40
N ARG A 7 -8.62 7.55 -30.50
CA ARG A 7 -8.79 9.00 -30.26
C ARG A 7 -7.83 9.58 -29.23
N SER A 8 -6.99 8.77 -28.61
CA SER A 8 -6.04 9.20 -27.58
C SER A 8 -4.62 9.20 -28.12
N ASP A 9 -3.73 10.00 -27.54
CA ASP A 9 -2.31 10.05 -27.86
C ASP A 9 -1.53 8.99 -27.09
N LEU A 10 -2.03 8.63 -25.89
CA LEU A 10 -1.44 7.58 -25.04
C LEU A 10 -2.52 6.83 -24.24
N THR A 11 -2.15 5.65 -23.74
CA THR A 11 -2.93 4.94 -22.73
C THR A 11 -2.20 4.95 -21.40
N PHE A 12 -2.97 5.09 -20.31
CA PHE A 12 -2.48 4.99 -18.94
C PHE A 12 -3.25 3.87 -18.24
N SER A 13 -2.56 2.83 -17.84
CA SER A 13 -3.17 1.63 -17.26
C SER A 13 -2.59 1.32 -15.88
N TRP A 14 -3.42 0.88 -14.93
CA TRP A 14 -3.00 0.34 -13.67
C TRP A 14 -2.90 -1.19 -13.76
N PHE A 15 -1.83 -1.74 -13.20
CA PHE A 15 -1.47 -3.15 -13.13
C PHE A 15 -1.18 -3.83 -14.49
N ALA A 16 -0.11 -4.59 -14.53
CA ALA A 16 0.27 -5.40 -15.67
C ALA A 16 -0.58 -6.69 -15.74
N SER A 17 -1.81 -6.57 -16.25
CA SER A 17 -2.82 -7.63 -16.28
C SER A 17 -3.52 -7.73 -17.64
N GLY A 18 -4.58 -8.53 -17.77
CA GLY A 18 -5.25 -8.78 -19.05
C GLY A 18 -5.78 -7.52 -19.75
N HIS A 19 -6.31 -6.54 -19.02
CA HIS A 19 -6.79 -5.28 -19.62
C HIS A 19 -5.63 -4.42 -20.16
N SER A 20 -4.52 -4.32 -19.41
CA SER A 20 -3.31 -3.62 -19.84
C SER A 20 -2.64 -4.33 -21.03
N PHE A 21 -2.69 -5.66 -21.07
CA PHE A 21 -2.21 -6.44 -22.20
C PHE A 21 -2.89 -6.02 -23.50
N ALA A 22 -4.24 -5.98 -23.50
CA ALA A 22 -4.99 -5.54 -24.68
C ALA A 22 -4.67 -4.08 -25.05
N ALA A 23 -4.55 -3.17 -24.05
CA ALA A 23 -4.25 -1.77 -24.28
C ALA A 23 -2.85 -1.58 -24.88
N VAL A 24 -1.82 -2.21 -24.31
CA VAL A 24 -0.43 -2.12 -24.78
C VAL A 24 -0.29 -2.68 -26.19
N LEU A 25 -0.94 -3.81 -26.49
CA LEU A 25 -0.90 -4.41 -27.82
C LEU A 25 -1.55 -3.51 -28.89
N LEU A 26 -2.74 -2.96 -28.58
CA LEU A 26 -3.42 -2.02 -29.47
C LEU A 26 -2.61 -0.74 -29.69
N CYS A 27 -2.01 -0.19 -28.63
CA CYS A 27 -1.11 0.97 -28.76
C CYS A 27 0.05 0.67 -29.71
N LYS A 28 0.67 -0.49 -29.57
CA LYS A 28 1.79 -0.90 -30.43
C LYS A 28 1.37 -1.00 -31.91
N ILE A 29 0.19 -1.57 -32.19
CA ILE A 29 -0.37 -1.68 -33.55
C ILE A 29 -0.70 -0.29 -34.12
N MET A 30 -1.21 0.61 -33.30
CA MET A 30 -1.69 1.94 -33.70
C MET A 30 -0.60 3.02 -33.63
N GLY A 31 0.64 2.70 -33.29
CA GLY A 31 1.72 3.67 -33.11
C GLY A 31 1.50 4.64 -31.94
N LYS A 32 0.68 4.25 -30.95
CA LYS A 32 0.38 5.06 -29.76
C LYS A 32 1.27 4.70 -28.58
N ARG A 33 1.42 5.63 -27.64
CA ARG A 33 2.22 5.42 -26.43
C ARG A 33 1.42 4.67 -25.36
N SER A 34 2.12 3.89 -24.55
CA SER A 34 1.54 3.12 -23.44
C SER A 34 2.33 3.32 -22.14
N VAL A 35 1.64 3.75 -21.09
CA VAL A 35 2.16 3.88 -19.73
C VAL A 35 1.43 2.89 -18.85
N VAL A 36 2.17 2.09 -18.08
CA VAL A 36 1.59 1.10 -17.18
C VAL A 36 2.17 1.27 -15.78
N VAL A 37 1.29 1.35 -14.79
CA VAL A 37 1.69 1.39 -13.37
C VAL A 37 1.80 -0.04 -12.84
N ALA A 38 3.00 -0.42 -12.41
CA ALA A 38 3.23 -1.64 -11.65
C ALA A 38 2.85 -1.37 -10.18
N GLY A 39 1.68 -1.87 -9.78
CA GLY A 39 1.07 -1.58 -8.47
C GLY A 39 1.47 -2.53 -7.37
N GLY A 40 2.10 -3.66 -7.73
CA GLY A 40 2.67 -4.62 -6.80
C GLY A 40 2.08 -6.02 -6.85
N TYR A 41 0.74 -6.21 -6.84
CA TYR A 41 0.16 -7.55 -7.00
C TYR A 41 0.56 -8.18 -8.35
N ASP A 42 0.59 -7.38 -9.38
CA ASP A 42 0.92 -7.73 -10.76
C ASP A 42 2.37 -8.19 -10.97
N VAL A 43 3.25 -7.92 -10.02
CA VAL A 43 4.65 -8.34 -10.02
C VAL A 43 5.03 -9.22 -8.82
N ALA A 44 4.11 -9.45 -7.90
CA ALA A 44 4.36 -10.22 -6.69
C ALA A 44 4.45 -11.73 -6.96
N TYR A 45 5.30 -12.40 -6.20
CA TYR A 45 5.40 -13.85 -6.09
C TYR A 45 5.65 -14.26 -4.66
N GLU A 46 4.57 -14.49 -3.92
CA GLU A 46 4.60 -14.91 -2.52
C GLU A 46 3.83 -16.25 -2.36
N PRO A 47 4.45 -17.37 -2.74
CA PRO A 47 3.78 -18.68 -2.74
C PRO A 47 3.38 -19.13 -1.33
N GLU A 48 4.10 -18.72 -0.29
CA GLU A 48 3.81 -19.09 1.11
C GLU A 48 2.46 -18.58 1.61
N ILE A 49 1.98 -17.48 1.03
CA ILE A 49 0.67 -16.88 1.35
C ILE A 49 -0.27 -16.85 0.15
N ASP A 50 0.10 -17.55 -0.95
CA ASP A 50 -0.62 -17.61 -2.22
C ASP A 50 -1.02 -16.21 -2.72
N TYR A 51 -0.06 -15.26 -2.73
CA TYR A 51 -0.28 -13.88 -3.11
C TYR A 51 0.59 -13.47 -4.30
N GLY A 52 -0.03 -12.74 -5.22
CA GLY A 52 0.64 -12.16 -6.38
C GLY A 52 0.30 -12.85 -7.70
N GLN A 53 0.40 -12.09 -8.80
CA GLN A 53 0.08 -12.60 -10.14
C GLN A 53 1.02 -13.73 -10.56
N TYR A 54 2.23 -13.75 -10.05
CA TYR A 54 3.22 -14.79 -10.37
C TYR A 54 3.02 -16.11 -9.62
N THR A 55 2.08 -16.21 -8.70
CA THR A 55 1.59 -17.50 -8.15
C THR A 55 0.55 -18.15 -9.06
N LEU A 56 -0.05 -17.37 -9.98
CA LEU A 56 -1.10 -17.84 -10.88
C LEU A 56 -0.54 -18.72 -12.02
N PRO A 57 -1.41 -19.42 -12.77
CA PRO A 57 -1.02 -20.25 -13.94
C PRO A 57 -0.23 -19.47 -14.99
N LYS A 58 0.65 -20.16 -15.75
CA LYS A 58 1.59 -19.57 -16.72
C LYS A 58 0.95 -18.57 -17.69
N HIS A 59 -0.24 -18.85 -18.21
CA HIS A 59 -0.93 -17.96 -19.16
C HIS A 59 -1.27 -16.58 -18.55
N LYS A 60 -1.60 -16.53 -17.25
CA LYS A 60 -1.87 -15.25 -16.54
C LYS A 60 -0.59 -14.47 -16.27
N ARG A 61 0.52 -15.19 -15.97
CA ARG A 61 1.85 -14.57 -15.81
C ARG A 61 2.34 -13.99 -17.16
N MET A 62 2.10 -14.70 -18.25
CA MET A 62 2.48 -14.27 -19.59
C MET A 62 1.89 -12.90 -19.96
N TYR A 63 0.66 -12.58 -19.54
CA TYR A 63 0.10 -11.24 -19.75
C TYR A 63 0.94 -10.15 -19.06
N ALA A 64 1.33 -10.38 -17.82
CA ALA A 64 2.19 -9.44 -17.09
C ALA A 64 3.56 -9.29 -17.79
N ASP A 65 4.20 -10.39 -18.14
CA ASP A 65 5.50 -10.35 -18.83
C ASP A 65 5.44 -9.58 -20.15
N ILE A 66 4.40 -9.81 -20.97
CA ILE A 66 4.23 -9.10 -22.24
C ILE A 66 4.00 -7.61 -22.00
N VAL A 67 3.14 -7.25 -21.05
CA VAL A 67 2.87 -5.84 -20.71
C VAL A 67 4.14 -5.16 -20.23
N LEU A 68 4.84 -5.74 -19.27
CA LEU A 68 6.03 -5.16 -18.66
C LEU A 68 7.20 -5.00 -19.67
N ARG A 69 7.32 -5.90 -20.67
CA ARG A 69 8.34 -5.81 -21.73
C ARG A 69 7.99 -4.82 -22.83
N ASN A 70 6.72 -4.64 -23.14
CA ASN A 70 6.27 -3.92 -24.34
C ASN A 70 5.71 -2.54 -24.09
N ALA A 71 5.25 -2.22 -22.88
CA ALA A 71 4.85 -0.86 -22.52
C ALA A 71 6.00 0.12 -22.74
N ASP A 72 5.71 1.32 -23.19
CA ASP A 72 6.74 2.32 -23.46
C ASP A 72 7.35 2.84 -22.16
N ILE A 73 6.55 2.97 -21.10
CA ILE A 73 7.03 3.26 -19.75
C ILE A 73 6.29 2.39 -18.73
N ILE A 74 7.05 1.84 -17.80
CA ILE A 74 6.54 1.28 -16.55
C ILE A 74 6.77 2.29 -15.43
N LEU A 75 5.71 2.59 -14.66
CA LEU A 75 5.77 3.38 -13.44
C LEU A 75 5.69 2.46 -12.24
N SER A 76 6.74 2.36 -11.45
CA SER A 76 6.72 1.58 -10.21
C SER A 76 6.25 2.45 -9.04
N VAL A 77 5.42 1.90 -8.16
CA VAL A 77 4.88 2.61 -6.99
C VAL A 77 5.88 2.71 -5.82
N SER A 78 7.02 2.00 -5.91
CA SER A 78 8.12 2.02 -4.93
C SER A 78 9.40 1.47 -5.57
N GLU A 79 10.55 1.71 -4.97
CA GLU A 79 11.81 1.06 -5.37
C GLU A 79 11.75 -0.45 -5.15
N PHE A 80 11.04 -0.90 -4.12
CA PHE A 80 10.76 -2.31 -3.92
C PHE A 80 10.03 -2.92 -5.13
N THR A 81 8.93 -2.32 -5.57
CA THR A 81 8.19 -2.77 -6.77
C THR A 81 9.03 -2.66 -8.03
N ARG A 82 9.86 -1.62 -8.14
CA ARG A 82 10.81 -1.47 -9.26
C ARG A 82 11.79 -2.63 -9.32
N SER A 83 12.37 -3.01 -8.20
CA SER A 83 13.30 -4.16 -8.14
C SER A 83 12.62 -5.47 -8.54
N GLU A 84 11.36 -5.67 -8.18
CA GLU A 84 10.59 -6.84 -8.58
C GLU A 84 10.32 -6.88 -10.10
N VAL A 85 9.97 -5.75 -10.72
CA VAL A 85 9.85 -5.67 -12.18
C VAL A 85 11.15 -6.06 -12.84
N LEU A 86 12.27 -5.49 -12.41
CA LEU A 86 13.61 -5.73 -12.98
C LEU A 86 14.11 -7.17 -12.76
N ALA A 87 13.69 -7.82 -11.69
CA ALA A 87 13.97 -9.24 -11.44
C ALA A 87 13.23 -10.18 -12.41
N ARG A 88 12.13 -9.73 -13.02
CA ARG A 88 11.28 -10.56 -13.92
C ARG A 88 11.53 -10.28 -15.40
N VAL A 89 11.67 -9.01 -15.76
CA VAL A 89 11.77 -8.58 -17.15
C VAL A 89 12.77 -7.45 -17.32
N ARG A 90 13.15 -7.19 -18.57
CA ARG A 90 13.85 -5.96 -18.97
C ARG A 90 12.83 -5.05 -19.69
N PRO A 91 12.22 -4.06 -18.98
CA PRO A 91 11.29 -3.12 -19.60
C PRO A 91 12.03 -2.15 -20.53
N LYS A 92 11.34 -1.53 -21.49
CA LYS A 92 11.91 -0.47 -22.35
C LYS A 92 12.38 0.72 -21.51
N ARG A 93 11.51 1.17 -20.57
CA ARG A 93 11.79 2.24 -19.61
C ARG A 93 11.03 1.96 -18.32
N ILE A 94 11.67 2.15 -17.18
CA ILE A 94 11.03 2.09 -15.87
C ILE A 94 11.40 3.32 -15.05
N GLN A 95 10.40 3.92 -14.40
CA GLN A 95 10.57 5.07 -13.53
C GLN A 95 9.81 4.87 -12.22
N LEU A 96 10.39 5.36 -11.14
CA LEU A 96 9.71 5.45 -9.87
C LEU A 96 8.73 6.62 -9.89
N LEU A 97 7.50 6.38 -9.49
CA LEU A 97 6.48 7.41 -9.26
C LEU A 97 5.61 6.99 -8.08
N TYR A 98 5.91 7.53 -6.91
CA TYR A 98 5.15 7.24 -5.71
C TYR A 98 3.67 7.58 -5.85
N PRO A 99 2.74 6.82 -5.24
CA PRO A 99 1.37 7.26 -5.02
C PRO A 99 1.33 8.57 -4.23
N GLY A 100 0.38 9.43 -4.55
CA GLY A 100 0.21 10.72 -3.88
C GLY A 100 -0.96 10.71 -2.90
N ILE A 101 -0.77 11.39 -1.77
CA ILE A 101 -1.80 11.62 -0.75
C ILE A 101 -2.17 13.12 -0.72
N ASP A 102 -3.46 13.39 -0.64
CA ASP A 102 -3.97 14.74 -0.38
C ASP A 102 -3.71 15.11 1.08
N THR A 103 -2.61 15.84 1.31
CA THR A 103 -2.17 16.24 2.66
C THR A 103 -3.02 17.35 3.28
N ASP A 104 -3.89 17.99 2.51
CA ASP A 104 -4.87 18.97 3.02
C ASP A 104 -6.08 18.24 3.58
N LYS A 105 -6.51 17.16 2.93
CA LYS A 105 -7.56 16.25 3.42
C LYS A 105 -7.06 15.39 4.58
N PHE A 106 -5.96 14.67 4.40
CA PHE A 106 -5.35 13.82 5.42
C PHE A 106 -4.39 14.64 6.26
N ARG A 107 -4.90 15.17 7.37
CA ARG A 107 -4.15 16.01 8.31
C ARG A 107 -4.57 15.74 9.74
N PRO A 108 -3.70 16.01 10.73
CA PRO A 108 -4.08 15.96 12.12
C PRO A 108 -5.26 16.89 12.41
N LEU A 109 -6.19 16.43 13.24
CA LEU A 109 -7.31 17.21 13.72
C LEU A 109 -7.56 16.88 15.19
N GLY A 110 -7.42 17.87 16.08
CA GLY A 110 -7.57 17.68 17.53
C GLY A 110 -6.40 16.91 18.15
N GLU A 111 -6.63 16.43 19.38
CA GLU A 111 -5.66 15.63 20.12
C GLU A 111 -5.75 14.15 19.77
N LYS A 112 -4.61 13.46 19.81
CA LYS A 112 -4.54 12.01 19.60
C LYS A 112 -5.00 11.26 20.85
N GLU A 113 -5.77 10.21 20.62
CA GLU A 113 -6.18 9.25 21.66
C GLU A 113 -5.17 8.10 21.71
N ASP A 114 -5.02 7.45 22.87
CA ASP A 114 -4.23 6.21 22.97
C ASP A 114 -4.98 5.05 22.29
N LEU A 115 -5.13 5.20 20.98
CA LEU A 115 -5.75 4.28 20.04
C LEU A 115 -4.70 3.78 19.05
N VAL A 116 -4.61 2.46 18.93
CA VAL A 116 -3.77 1.76 17.97
C VAL A 116 -4.66 1.20 16.88
N MET A 117 -4.39 1.50 15.63
CA MET A 117 -5.24 1.00 14.55
C MET A 117 -4.47 0.34 13.40
N THR A 118 -5.18 -0.46 12.64
CA THR A 118 -4.75 -1.00 11.35
C THR A 118 -5.93 -1.06 10.38
N VAL A 119 -5.64 -1.05 9.08
CA VAL A 119 -6.63 -1.21 8.02
C VAL A 119 -6.39 -2.52 7.28
N ALA A 120 -7.43 -3.31 7.18
CA ALA A 120 -7.47 -4.55 6.44
C ALA A 120 -8.46 -4.39 5.29
N SER A 121 -8.02 -4.46 4.04
CA SER A 121 -9.00 -4.57 2.95
C SER A 121 -9.21 -6.05 2.63
N SER A 122 -10.46 -6.46 2.56
CA SER A 122 -10.83 -7.86 2.54
C SER A 122 -10.51 -8.60 1.25
N SER A 123 -9.78 -9.65 1.43
CA SER A 123 -9.81 -10.86 0.61
C SER A 123 -9.42 -11.98 1.57
N GLY A 124 -9.98 -13.17 1.51
CA GLY A 124 -9.78 -14.26 2.49
C GLY A 124 -8.33 -14.68 2.82
N ARG A 125 -7.35 -13.87 2.46
CA ARG A 125 -5.93 -13.99 2.76
C ARG A 125 -5.40 -12.80 3.57
N VAL A 126 -6.29 -11.88 3.92
CA VAL A 126 -5.91 -10.59 4.52
C VAL A 126 -5.27 -10.76 5.89
N ILE A 127 -5.72 -11.73 6.67
CA ILE A 127 -5.24 -11.98 8.04
C ILE A 127 -3.72 -12.24 8.02
N ARG A 128 -3.24 -13.15 7.14
CA ARG A 128 -1.79 -13.44 7.02
C ARG A 128 -1.05 -12.31 6.32
N LEU A 129 -1.60 -11.81 5.20
CA LEU A 129 -0.96 -10.75 4.41
C LEU A 129 -0.74 -9.48 5.23
N LYS A 130 -1.73 -9.06 6.01
CA LYS A 130 -1.68 -7.84 6.84
C LYS A 130 -1.12 -8.07 8.25
N GLY A 131 -0.82 -9.32 8.61
CA GLY A 131 -0.25 -9.66 9.91
C GLY A 131 -1.21 -9.43 11.08
N LEU A 132 -2.53 -9.60 10.86
CA LEU A 132 -3.56 -9.31 11.86
C LEU A 132 -3.43 -10.18 13.11
N ASN A 133 -2.90 -11.39 12.99
CA ASN A 133 -2.61 -12.25 14.16
C ASN A 133 -1.58 -11.59 15.10
N SER A 134 -0.57 -10.91 14.54
CA SER A 134 0.41 -10.18 15.36
C SER A 134 -0.20 -8.94 15.99
N PHE A 135 -1.12 -8.28 15.29
CA PHE A 135 -1.83 -7.10 15.79
C PHE A 135 -2.72 -7.44 16.98
N ILE A 136 -3.62 -8.44 16.84
CA ILE A 136 -4.50 -8.86 17.94
C ILE A 136 -3.72 -9.50 19.09
N GLY A 137 -2.63 -10.24 18.79
CA GLY A 137 -1.75 -10.79 19.79
C GLY A 137 -1.04 -9.70 20.62
N ALA A 138 -0.59 -8.62 19.98
CA ALA A 138 -0.02 -7.46 20.67
C ALA A 138 -1.05 -6.76 21.56
N ALA A 139 -2.31 -6.67 21.11
CA ALA A 139 -3.41 -6.11 21.90
C ALA A 139 -3.63 -6.88 23.22
N ALA A 140 -3.55 -8.21 23.18
CA ALA A 140 -3.67 -9.04 24.39
C ALA A 140 -2.53 -8.80 25.43
N LEU A 141 -1.36 -8.32 24.97
CA LEU A 141 -0.25 -7.93 25.84
C LEU A 141 -0.36 -6.49 26.38
N LEU A 142 -1.30 -5.69 25.85
CA LEU A 142 -1.50 -4.28 26.20
C LEU A 142 -2.97 -4.01 26.57
N PRO A 143 -3.50 -4.63 27.64
CA PRO A 143 -4.94 -4.62 27.94
C PRO A 143 -5.49 -3.21 28.25
N GLY A 144 -4.63 -2.25 28.65
CA GLY A 144 -5.03 -0.86 28.92
C GLY A 144 -5.09 0.03 27.66
N VAL A 145 -4.77 -0.50 26.47
CA VAL A 145 -4.73 0.23 25.21
C VAL A 145 -5.87 -0.23 24.30
N ARG A 146 -6.55 0.70 23.64
CA ARG A 146 -7.60 0.37 22.65
C ARG A 146 -7.01 0.07 21.30
N PHE A 147 -7.50 -1.01 20.67
CA PHE A 147 -7.10 -1.45 19.33
C PHE A 147 -8.29 -1.44 18.38
N LEU A 148 -8.06 -1.04 17.13
CA LEU A 148 -9.09 -0.99 16.09
C LEU A 148 -8.57 -1.62 14.79
N VAL A 149 -9.33 -2.57 14.26
CA VAL A 149 -9.14 -3.10 12.91
C VAL A 149 -10.31 -2.64 12.04
N VAL A 150 -10.04 -1.94 10.94
CA VAL A 150 -11.07 -1.45 10.00
C VAL A 150 -10.98 -2.19 8.68
N GLY A 151 -12.12 -2.47 8.07
CA GLY A 151 -12.22 -2.99 6.69
C GLY A 151 -12.28 -4.51 6.57
N LEU A 152 -12.66 -5.21 7.64
CA LEU A 152 -12.81 -6.66 7.64
C LEU A 152 -14.07 -7.12 6.89
N SER A 153 -13.97 -8.24 6.17
CA SER A 153 -15.15 -9.00 5.76
C SER A 153 -15.84 -9.64 6.96
N GLU A 154 -17.10 -10.04 6.82
CA GLU A 154 -17.81 -10.75 7.88
C GLU A 154 -17.05 -12.01 8.30
N ALA A 155 -16.59 -12.82 7.34
CA ALA A 155 -15.86 -14.05 7.61
C ALA A 155 -14.52 -13.80 8.34
N ASP A 156 -13.76 -12.78 7.94
CA ASP A 156 -12.50 -12.43 8.61
C ASP A 156 -12.77 -11.90 10.04
N ARG A 157 -13.88 -11.16 10.22
CA ARG A 157 -14.29 -10.64 11.53
C ARG A 157 -14.68 -11.77 12.48
N GLU A 158 -15.49 -12.72 12.03
CA GLU A 158 -15.86 -13.91 12.82
C GLU A 158 -14.63 -14.74 13.20
N GLU A 159 -13.72 -14.96 12.26
CA GLU A 159 -12.47 -15.69 12.53
C GLU A 159 -11.62 -15.00 13.59
N LEU A 160 -11.46 -13.67 13.49
CA LEU A 160 -10.63 -12.92 14.44
C LEU A 160 -11.31 -12.72 15.79
N GLN A 161 -12.64 -12.60 15.85
CA GLN A 161 -13.41 -12.35 17.07
C GLN A 161 -13.17 -13.46 18.12
N SER A 162 -13.03 -14.71 17.69
CA SER A 162 -12.78 -15.83 18.61
C SER A 162 -11.40 -15.79 19.30
N ARG A 163 -10.49 -14.93 18.82
CA ARG A 163 -9.10 -14.80 19.29
C ARG A 163 -8.74 -13.40 19.78
N ALA A 164 -9.61 -12.42 19.52
CA ALA A 164 -9.38 -11.04 19.90
C ALA A 164 -9.63 -10.85 21.41
N ALA A 165 -8.76 -10.08 22.06
CA ALA A 165 -8.97 -9.63 23.42
C ALA A 165 -10.07 -8.54 23.48
N GLU A 166 -10.64 -8.28 24.66
CA GLU A 166 -11.76 -7.35 24.86
C GLU A 166 -11.44 -5.89 24.44
N ASN A 167 -10.16 -5.53 24.44
CA ASN A 167 -9.68 -4.21 24.04
C ASN A 167 -9.54 -4.03 22.51
N VAL A 168 -9.96 -5.02 21.70
CA VAL A 168 -9.89 -4.98 20.23
C VAL A 168 -11.29 -4.80 19.65
N LEU A 169 -11.50 -3.70 18.93
CA LEU A 169 -12.68 -3.47 18.11
C LEU A 169 -12.41 -3.93 16.67
N LEU A 170 -13.25 -4.81 16.15
CA LEU A 170 -13.20 -5.32 14.79
C LEU A 170 -14.33 -4.68 13.98
N SER A 171 -13.99 -3.76 13.07
CA SER A 171 -14.95 -3.07 12.20
C SER A 171 -14.98 -3.65 10.79
N GLY A 172 -16.13 -3.57 10.15
CA GLY A 172 -16.32 -3.88 8.76
C GLY A 172 -15.82 -2.76 7.83
N TYR A 173 -16.40 -2.74 6.62
CA TYR A 173 -16.15 -1.65 5.68
C TYR A 173 -16.71 -0.33 6.20
N GLU A 174 -15.90 0.69 6.10
CA GLU A 174 -16.25 2.06 6.47
C GLU A 174 -16.07 2.99 5.28
N THR A 175 -16.76 4.13 5.32
CA THR A 175 -16.57 5.21 4.35
C THR A 175 -15.17 5.83 4.50
N GLN A 176 -14.74 6.57 3.49
CA GLN A 176 -13.45 7.27 3.56
C GLN A 176 -13.45 8.36 4.64
N GLU A 177 -14.59 8.96 4.92
CA GLU A 177 -14.78 9.96 5.97
C GLU A 177 -14.66 9.35 7.38
N GLU A 178 -15.26 8.21 7.61
CA GLU A 178 -15.16 7.45 8.87
C GLU A 178 -13.72 7.00 9.11
N LEU A 179 -13.09 6.42 8.08
CA LEU A 179 -11.70 6.01 8.14
C LEU A 179 -10.75 7.18 8.43
N LEU A 180 -10.98 8.34 7.79
CA LEU A 180 -10.22 9.57 8.07
C LEU A 180 -10.38 10.00 9.54
N ALA A 181 -11.58 9.94 10.10
CA ALA A 181 -11.82 10.27 11.50
C ALA A 181 -11.03 9.34 12.44
N HIS A 182 -10.92 8.05 12.10
CA HIS A 182 -10.08 7.12 12.87
C HIS A 182 -8.59 7.46 12.77
N TYR A 183 -8.07 7.77 11.57
CA TYR A 183 -6.67 8.22 11.43
C TYR A 183 -6.39 9.49 12.24
N GLN A 184 -7.33 10.43 12.28
CA GLN A 184 -7.17 11.67 13.04
C GLN A 184 -7.12 11.43 14.55
N LYS A 185 -7.88 10.47 15.07
CA LYS A 185 -7.90 10.10 16.49
C LYS A 185 -6.74 9.20 16.89
N ALA A 186 -6.39 8.22 16.08
CA ALA A 186 -5.39 7.21 16.43
C ALA A 186 -4.00 7.81 16.60
N LYS A 187 -3.31 7.44 17.67
CA LYS A 187 -1.92 7.81 17.92
C LYS A 187 -0.93 6.92 17.20
N VAL A 188 -1.25 5.64 17.06
CA VAL A 188 -0.39 4.64 16.44
C VAL A 188 -1.11 3.96 15.28
N TYR A 189 -0.43 3.82 14.15
CA TYR A 189 -0.87 3.01 13.03
C TYR A 189 0.08 1.83 12.82
N CYS A 190 -0.48 0.62 12.84
CA CYS A 190 0.28 -0.60 12.62
C CYS A 190 0.12 -1.12 11.19
N GLN A 191 1.24 -1.39 10.50
CA GLN A 191 1.27 -2.12 9.23
C GLN A 191 2.19 -3.32 9.38
N LEU A 192 1.69 -4.37 10.03
CA LEU A 192 2.46 -5.58 10.35
C LEU A 192 2.46 -6.60 9.20
N SER A 193 2.42 -6.12 7.98
CA SER A 193 2.23 -6.92 6.77
C SER A 193 3.39 -7.86 6.49
N TYR A 194 3.04 -9.05 5.93
CA TYR A 194 4.01 -9.97 5.31
C TYR A 194 4.70 -9.32 4.10
N ARG A 195 3.91 -8.57 3.32
CA ARG A 195 4.37 -7.85 2.14
C ARG A 195 3.52 -6.59 1.91
N GLU A 196 4.18 -5.52 1.54
CA GLU A 196 3.51 -4.27 1.13
C GLU A 196 4.24 -3.66 -0.06
N SER A 197 3.51 -3.21 -1.06
CA SER A 197 4.09 -2.61 -2.27
C SER A 197 4.29 -1.11 -2.16
N PHE A 198 3.49 -0.45 -1.30
CA PHE A 198 3.62 0.94 -0.89
C PHE A 198 2.96 1.19 0.47
N GLY A 199 1.68 0.87 0.62
CA GLY A 199 0.95 1.06 1.87
C GLY A 199 0.17 2.37 1.92
N MET A 200 -0.85 2.51 1.07
CA MET A 200 -1.68 3.74 1.01
C MET A 200 -2.25 4.10 2.38
N ALA A 201 -2.91 3.16 3.06
CA ALA A 201 -3.49 3.37 4.39
C ALA A 201 -2.45 3.79 5.45
N LEU A 202 -1.22 3.28 5.35
CA LEU A 202 -0.11 3.70 6.20
C LEU A 202 0.25 5.17 5.95
N VAL A 203 0.37 5.58 4.68
CA VAL A 203 0.72 6.96 4.31
C VAL A 203 -0.40 7.92 4.68
N GLU A 204 -1.67 7.54 4.54
CA GLU A 204 -2.85 8.30 5.01
C GLU A 204 -2.79 8.51 6.53
N ALA A 205 -2.53 7.46 7.30
CA ALA A 205 -2.37 7.53 8.74
C ALA A 205 -1.16 8.39 9.16
N MET A 206 -0.01 8.25 8.48
CA MET A 206 1.17 9.09 8.70
C MET A 206 0.87 10.57 8.40
N ALA A 207 0.14 10.86 7.32
CA ALA A 207 -0.31 12.22 6.98
C ALA A 207 -1.19 12.82 8.10
N CYS A 208 -2.00 12.00 8.75
CA CYS A 208 -2.79 12.39 9.93
C CYS A 208 -1.97 12.45 11.24
N GLY A 209 -0.66 12.21 11.19
CA GLY A 209 0.22 12.30 12.36
C GLY A 209 0.22 11.05 13.25
N CYS A 210 -0.22 9.88 12.75
CA CYS A 210 -0.03 8.63 13.47
C CYS A 210 1.44 8.21 13.48
N VAL A 211 1.90 7.65 14.58
CA VAL A 211 3.24 7.04 14.66
C VAL A 211 3.18 5.66 14.02
N PRO A 212 3.97 5.39 12.96
CA PRO A 212 3.94 4.10 12.30
C PRO A 212 4.73 3.03 13.07
N VAL A 213 4.12 1.84 13.23
CA VAL A 213 4.78 0.60 13.67
C VAL A 213 4.63 -0.41 12.54
N VAL A 214 5.74 -0.82 11.93
CA VAL A 214 5.70 -1.58 10.68
C VAL A 214 6.70 -2.75 10.69
N THR A 215 6.48 -3.72 9.79
CA THR A 215 7.51 -4.73 9.53
C THR A 215 8.62 -4.20 8.60
N GLU A 216 9.78 -4.83 8.63
CA GLU A 216 10.90 -4.53 7.71
C GLU A 216 10.72 -5.20 6.34
N ARG A 217 9.48 -5.24 5.80
CA ARG A 217 9.14 -5.99 4.59
C ARG A 217 8.60 -5.10 3.47
N GLY A 218 8.91 -5.50 2.24
CA GLY A 218 8.43 -4.79 1.06
C GLY A 218 8.90 -3.35 1.01
N ALA A 219 8.00 -2.44 0.68
CA ALA A 219 8.26 -1.00 0.62
C ALA A 219 8.13 -0.28 1.97
N LEU A 220 7.79 -0.97 3.07
CA LEU A 220 7.56 -0.31 4.36
C LEU A 220 8.78 0.47 4.88
N PRO A 221 10.03 -0.06 4.80
CA PRO A 221 11.21 0.71 5.19
C PRO A 221 11.43 1.96 4.33
N GLU A 222 11.17 1.86 3.02
CA GLU A 222 11.25 2.97 2.08
C GLU A 222 10.22 4.07 2.39
N VAL A 223 8.99 3.67 2.76
CA VAL A 223 7.90 4.59 3.09
C VAL A 223 8.11 5.26 4.44
N VAL A 224 8.41 4.50 5.48
CA VAL A 224 8.48 5.00 6.86
C VAL A 224 9.82 5.71 7.15
N GLY A 225 10.94 5.21 6.62
CA GLY A 225 12.27 5.75 6.94
C GLY A 225 12.54 5.72 8.44
N ASP A 226 12.97 6.84 8.98
CA ASP A 226 13.29 6.99 10.41
C ASP A 226 12.13 7.60 11.25
N SER A 227 10.93 7.70 10.67
CA SER A 227 9.74 8.28 11.34
C SER A 227 8.93 7.29 12.17
N GLY A 228 9.28 6.00 12.18
CA GLY A 228 8.51 4.95 12.86
C GLY A 228 9.34 3.94 13.64
N TYR A 229 8.70 2.81 13.95
CA TYR A 229 9.30 1.67 14.63
C TYR A 229 9.18 0.43 13.74
N TYR A 230 10.20 -0.42 13.77
CA TYR A 230 10.30 -1.62 12.94
C TYR A 230 10.27 -2.87 13.80
N VAL A 231 9.56 -3.90 13.33
CA VAL A 231 9.43 -5.17 14.02
C VAL A 231 9.55 -6.34 13.04
N PRO A 232 10.08 -7.50 13.45
CA PRO A 232 10.03 -8.71 12.63
C PRO A 232 8.59 -9.16 12.39
N TYR A 233 8.27 -9.61 11.17
CA TYR A 233 6.95 -10.17 10.86
C TYR A 233 6.65 -11.38 11.76
N GLY A 234 5.45 -11.43 12.33
CA GLY A 234 4.99 -12.51 13.20
C GLY A 234 5.47 -12.43 14.67
N ASN A 235 6.32 -11.46 15.01
CA ASN A 235 6.80 -11.31 16.38
C ASN A 235 5.85 -10.43 17.22
N ILE A 236 4.93 -11.08 17.92
CA ILE A 236 3.89 -10.43 18.74
C ILE A 236 4.50 -9.58 19.85
N ARG A 237 5.53 -10.07 20.56
CA ARG A 237 6.17 -9.35 21.67
C ARG A 237 6.87 -8.09 21.18
N ALA A 238 7.66 -8.19 20.11
CA ALA A 238 8.30 -7.03 19.51
C ALA A 238 7.28 -5.99 19.02
N ALA A 239 6.14 -6.44 18.49
CA ALA A 239 5.05 -5.55 18.09
C ALA A 239 4.46 -4.80 19.30
N ALA A 240 4.17 -5.48 20.40
CA ALA A 240 3.67 -4.86 21.63
C ALA A 240 4.66 -3.84 22.20
N GLU A 241 5.93 -4.18 22.32
CA GLU A 241 6.99 -3.28 22.81
C GLU A 241 7.15 -2.03 21.90
N ALA A 242 7.07 -2.21 20.59
CA ALA A 242 7.14 -1.09 19.64
C ALA A 242 5.91 -0.19 19.72
N ILE A 243 4.72 -0.76 19.90
CA ILE A 243 3.47 -0.02 20.08
C ILE A 243 3.53 0.82 21.38
N GLU A 244 3.98 0.25 22.49
CA GLU A 244 4.14 0.96 23.77
C GLU A 244 5.08 2.16 23.63
N LYS A 245 6.24 1.99 22.96
CA LYS A 245 7.15 3.08 22.64
C LYS A 245 6.51 4.12 21.72
N ALA A 246 5.73 3.68 20.74
CA ALA A 246 5.05 4.57 19.79
C ALA A 246 3.99 5.43 20.47
N LEU A 247 3.22 4.88 21.43
CA LEU A 247 2.24 5.61 22.24
C LEU A 247 2.85 6.75 23.06
N SER A 248 4.10 6.63 23.49
CA SER A 248 4.83 7.68 24.22
C SER A 248 5.62 8.62 23.30
N SER A 249 5.61 8.37 21.98
CA SER A 249 6.47 9.05 21.02
C SER A 249 5.82 10.29 20.40
N LYS A 250 6.68 11.24 19.98
CA LYS A 250 6.31 12.40 19.16
C LYS A 250 6.63 12.22 17.67
N ARG A 251 6.98 10.99 17.23
CA ARG A 251 7.37 10.72 15.83
C ARG A 251 6.24 10.93 14.81
N GLY A 252 4.99 11.06 15.25
CA GLY A 252 3.87 11.37 14.36
C GLY A 252 4.04 12.67 13.56
N LEU A 253 4.68 13.69 14.14
CA LEU A 253 5.02 14.91 13.40
C LEU A 253 6.02 14.62 12.28
N LYS A 254 7.09 13.89 12.58
CA LYS A 254 8.10 13.48 11.60
C LYS A 254 7.52 12.58 10.51
N ALA A 255 6.55 11.72 10.87
CA ALA A 255 5.83 10.89 9.91
C ALA A 255 5.03 11.75 8.92
N ARG A 256 4.33 12.78 9.40
CA ARG A 256 3.61 13.73 8.57
C ARG A 256 4.55 14.53 7.65
N GLU A 257 5.60 15.13 8.19
CA GLU A 257 6.60 15.89 7.41
C GLU A 257 7.15 15.06 6.25
N ARG A 258 7.45 13.78 6.51
CA ARG A 258 7.91 12.85 5.48
C ARG A 258 6.88 12.63 4.37
N VAL A 259 5.58 12.53 4.71
CA VAL A 259 4.53 12.39 3.70
C VAL A 259 4.40 13.67 2.86
N GLU A 260 4.39 14.83 3.50
CA GLU A 260 4.32 16.13 2.81
C GLU A 260 5.48 16.32 1.83
N GLU A 261 6.69 15.95 2.25
CA GLU A 261 7.90 16.07 1.43
C GLU A 261 7.93 15.06 0.27
N LYS A 262 7.58 13.78 0.53
CA LYS A 262 7.86 12.69 -0.42
C LYS A 262 6.64 12.17 -1.16
N PHE A 263 5.47 12.20 -0.53
CA PHE A 263 4.28 11.48 -0.98
C PHE A 263 3.05 12.37 -1.15
N SER A 264 3.20 13.70 -1.20
CA SER A 264 2.07 14.60 -1.44
C SER A 264 1.52 14.44 -2.87
N LEU A 265 0.19 14.58 -3.01
CA LEU A 265 -0.47 14.52 -4.32
C LEU A 265 0.08 15.59 -5.27
N LYS A 266 0.37 16.78 -4.76
CA LYS A 266 0.97 17.88 -5.53
C LYS A 266 2.33 17.49 -6.15
N LYS A 267 3.19 16.82 -5.39
CA LYS A 267 4.48 16.34 -5.89
C LYS A 267 4.29 15.28 -6.98
N ARG A 268 3.41 14.29 -6.74
CA ARG A 268 3.08 13.28 -7.73
C ARG A 268 2.55 13.88 -9.03
N GLU A 269 1.67 14.87 -8.95
CA GLU A 269 1.13 15.56 -10.15
C GLU A 269 2.22 16.26 -10.95
N GLN A 270 3.15 16.95 -10.29
CA GLN A 270 4.29 17.60 -10.93
C GLN A 270 5.20 16.60 -11.63
N GLU A 271 5.56 15.51 -10.96
CA GLU A 271 6.41 14.46 -11.52
C GLU A 271 5.73 13.75 -12.70
N LEU A 272 4.43 13.43 -12.58
CA LEU A 272 3.66 12.80 -13.65
C LEU A 272 3.52 13.73 -14.86
N ARG A 273 3.24 15.01 -14.66
CA ARG A 273 3.15 16.01 -15.73
C ARG A 273 4.47 16.12 -16.50
N SER A 274 5.57 16.27 -15.80
CA SER A 274 6.91 16.35 -16.41
C SER A 274 7.23 15.10 -17.24
N LEU A 275 6.84 13.91 -16.73
CA LEU A 275 7.01 12.64 -17.43
C LEU A 275 6.19 12.59 -18.73
N LEU A 276 4.91 13.00 -18.68
CA LEU A 276 4.01 12.96 -19.85
C LEU A 276 4.44 13.98 -20.93
N GLU A 277 4.86 15.17 -20.54
CA GLU A 277 5.42 16.18 -21.47
C GLU A 277 6.67 15.66 -22.18
N GLY A 278 7.50 14.90 -21.49
CA GLY A 278 8.67 14.22 -22.08
C GLY A 278 8.34 13.07 -23.04
N LEU A 279 7.09 12.57 -23.06
CA LEU A 279 6.62 11.55 -23.99
C LEU A 279 6.02 12.14 -25.28
N SER A 280 5.57 13.37 -25.22
CA SER A 280 4.91 14.07 -26.35
C SER A 280 5.90 14.69 -27.32
N ARG A 281 7.19 14.66 -27.00
CA ARG A 281 8.33 15.03 -27.85
C ARG A 281 8.96 13.78 -28.47
#